data_015ddb2e22bcdbca73ba926bdd6be367
#
_entry.id   015ddb2e22bcdbca73ba926bdd6be367
#
_cell.length_a   1.000
_cell.length_b   1.000
_cell.length_c   1.000
_cell.angle_alpha   90.00
_cell.angle_beta   90.00
_cell.angle_gamma   90.00
#
_symmetry.space_group_name_H-M   'P 1'
#
loop_
_entity.id
_entity.type
_entity.pdbx_description
1 polymer ?
#
loop_
_entity_poly.entity_id
_entity_poly.type
_entity_poly.pdbx_seq_one_letter_code
_entity_poly.pdbx_strand_id
1 'polypeptide(L)'
;MINIENEQTPYYTNEILKYNQNMDLAIIRIDRLCRPIHIFKGESQLVRGQKVVAIGSPLGLFNSVSDGIISGFRTINNVPMIQYTAPTSHGSSGGALLDMYGRLIGLSTAGIDSGQNINLAVDFKTILMFTKGFIK
;
A
#
# COMPACT_ATOMS: atom_id res chain seq x y z
N MET A 1 11.36 -11.19 0.49
CA MET A 1 11.61 -11.23 -0.97
C MET A 1 11.04 -9.96 -1.60
N ILE A 2 11.81 -9.31 -2.45
CA ILE A 2 11.44 -8.05 -3.08
C ILE A 2 11.57 -8.21 -4.59
N ASN A 3 10.51 -7.90 -5.31
CA ASN A 3 10.54 -7.90 -6.78
C ASN A 3 10.63 -6.47 -7.30
N ILE A 4 11.51 -6.26 -8.26
CA ILE A 4 11.69 -4.97 -8.90
C ILE A 4 11.20 -5.10 -10.33
N GLU A 5 10.46 -4.09 -10.78
CA GLU A 5 9.89 -4.08 -12.13
C GLU A 5 10.94 -4.36 -13.20
N ASN A 6 10.57 -5.20 -14.16
CA ASN A 6 11.43 -5.63 -15.28
C ASN A 6 12.65 -6.45 -14.87
N GLU A 7 12.72 -6.92 -13.64
CA GLU A 7 13.80 -7.80 -13.22
C GLU A 7 13.26 -9.18 -12.87
N GLN A 8 13.94 -10.23 -13.35
CA GLN A 8 13.50 -11.60 -13.15
C GLN A 8 13.94 -12.17 -11.81
N THR A 9 15.06 -11.68 -11.28
CA THR A 9 15.62 -12.20 -10.02
C THR A 9 15.13 -11.35 -8.85
N PRO A 10 14.47 -11.95 -7.85
CA PRO A 10 14.04 -11.20 -6.68
C PRO A 10 15.23 -10.80 -5.80
N TYR A 11 15.07 -9.69 -5.10
CA TYR A 11 16.00 -9.27 -4.07
C TYR A 11 15.58 -9.84 -2.72
N TYR A 12 16.57 -10.16 -1.92
CA TYR A 12 16.33 -10.58 -0.54
C TYR A 12 17.03 -9.62 0.40
N THR A 13 16.35 -9.27 1.50
CA THR A 13 16.94 -8.48 2.55
C THR A 13 16.50 -9.01 3.90
N ASN A 14 17.37 -8.88 4.89
CA ASN A 14 17.06 -9.12 6.29
C ASN A 14 17.26 -7.85 7.12
N GLU A 15 17.46 -6.71 6.47
CA GLU A 15 17.62 -5.44 7.16
C GLU A 15 16.27 -4.75 7.31
N ILE A 16 15.66 -4.91 8.48
CA ILE A 16 14.43 -4.23 8.84
C ILE A 16 14.80 -3.03 9.69
N LEU A 17 14.56 -1.82 9.20
CA LEU A 17 14.92 -0.58 9.89
C LEU A 17 13.88 -0.18 10.92
N LYS A 18 12.62 -0.49 10.65
CA LYS A 18 11.51 -0.18 11.54
C LYS A 18 10.33 -1.06 11.18
N TYR A 19 9.57 -1.50 12.17
CA TYR A 19 8.31 -2.19 11.90
C TYR A 19 7.30 -1.89 12.99
N ASN A 20 6.02 -2.03 12.66
CA ASN A 20 4.93 -1.92 13.61
C ASN A 20 3.85 -2.93 13.20
N GLN A 21 3.62 -3.91 14.06
CA GLN A 21 2.68 -4.99 13.76
C GLN A 21 1.24 -4.50 13.73
N ASN A 22 0.88 -3.55 14.60
CA ASN A 22 -0.48 -3.01 14.64
C ASN A 22 -0.83 -2.21 13.39
N MET A 23 0.13 -1.47 12.85
CA MET A 23 -0.05 -0.72 11.60
C MET A 23 0.16 -1.59 10.36
N ASP A 24 0.72 -2.78 10.53
CA ASP A 24 1.09 -3.69 9.43
C ASP A 24 2.05 -3.01 8.44
N LEU A 25 3.03 -2.28 8.97
CA LEU A 25 4.01 -1.55 8.19
C LEU A 25 5.43 -1.93 8.59
N ALA A 26 6.32 -1.95 7.62
CA ALA A 26 7.74 -2.13 7.83
C ALA A 26 8.54 -1.26 6.89
N ILE A 27 9.69 -0.79 7.36
CA ILE A 27 10.69 -0.12 6.54
C ILE A 27 11.88 -1.05 6.44
N ILE A 28 12.25 -1.37 5.22
CA ILE A 28 13.39 -2.25 4.94
C ILE A 28 14.42 -1.51 4.12
N ARG A 29 15.67 -1.97 4.22
CA ARG A 29 16.76 -1.44 3.41
C ARG A 29 17.10 -2.41 2.31
N ILE A 30 17.27 -1.88 1.10
CA ILE A 30 17.80 -2.63 -0.03
C ILE A 30 18.98 -1.88 -0.64
N ASP A 31 19.94 -2.62 -1.17
CA ASP A 31 21.13 -2.07 -1.82
C ASP A 31 20.84 -1.78 -3.29
N ARG A 32 19.90 -0.86 -3.51
CA ARG A 32 19.53 -0.49 -4.84
C ARG A 32 18.91 0.90 -4.87
N LEU A 33 19.29 1.68 -5.87
CA LEU A 33 18.63 2.95 -6.13
C LEU A 33 17.33 2.70 -6.89
N CYS A 34 16.23 3.14 -6.33
CA CYS A 34 14.92 3.06 -6.93
C CYS A 34 14.35 4.47 -7.10
N ARG A 35 13.42 4.62 -8.02
CA ARG A 35 12.69 5.88 -8.16
C ARG A 35 11.64 5.95 -7.07
N PRO A 36 11.70 6.96 -6.18
CA PRO A 36 10.71 7.08 -5.11
C PRO A 36 9.35 7.47 -5.66
N ILE A 37 8.30 6.93 -5.03
CA ILE A 37 6.94 7.33 -5.35
C ILE A 37 6.56 8.56 -4.51
N HIS A 38 5.74 9.44 -5.08
CA HIS A 38 5.20 10.57 -4.33
C HIS A 38 4.10 10.07 -3.40
N ILE A 39 4.27 10.29 -2.09
CA ILE A 39 3.24 9.98 -1.10
C ILE A 39 2.28 11.16 -1.03
N PHE A 40 0.99 10.87 -1.14
CA PHE A 40 -0.07 11.86 -0.99
C PHE A 40 0.07 12.57 0.36
N LYS A 41 -0.01 13.90 0.36
CA LYS A 41 0.19 14.73 1.56
C LYS A 41 -1.04 15.53 1.94
N GLY A 42 -2.20 15.18 1.39
CA GLY A 42 -3.42 15.92 1.63
C GLY A 42 -3.64 17.07 0.64
N GLU A 43 -3.08 16.95 -0.57
CA GLU A 43 -3.20 17.97 -1.62
C GLU A 43 -4.66 18.21 -2.04
N SER A 44 -5.51 17.21 -1.82
CA SER A 44 -6.95 17.32 -2.01
C SER A 44 -7.63 16.45 -0.95
N GLN A 45 -8.95 16.55 -0.85
CA GLN A 45 -9.70 15.69 0.05
C GLN A 45 -10.03 14.38 -0.65
N LEU A 46 -9.67 13.25 -0.03
CA LEU A 46 -10.09 11.94 -0.50
C LEU A 46 -11.57 11.75 -0.18
N VAL A 47 -12.35 11.25 -1.12
CA VAL A 47 -13.79 11.09 -0.97
C VAL A 47 -14.25 9.71 -1.42
N ARG A 48 -15.37 9.25 -0.88
CA ARG A 48 -16.01 8.02 -1.32
C ARG A 48 -16.42 8.14 -2.79
N GLY A 49 -16.23 7.08 -3.55
CA GLY A 49 -16.49 7.06 -4.98
C GLY A 49 -15.33 7.54 -5.84
N GLN A 50 -14.28 8.09 -5.23
CA GLN A 50 -13.10 8.51 -5.97
C GLN A 50 -12.40 7.31 -6.59
N LYS A 51 -11.96 7.43 -7.84
CA LYS A 51 -11.25 6.36 -8.52
C LYS A 51 -9.86 6.17 -7.96
N VAL A 52 -9.47 4.92 -7.83
CA VAL A 52 -8.16 4.51 -7.33
C VAL A 52 -7.61 3.36 -8.16
N VAL A 53 -6.31 3.17 -8.08
CA VAL A 53 -5.60 2.08 -8.75
C VAL A 53 -4.82 1.32 -7.70
N ALA A 54 -4.95 0.01 -7.70
CA ALA A 54 -4.17 -0.86 -6.83
C ALA A 54 -3.10 -1.59 -7.64
N ILE A 55 -1.88 -1.56 -7.14
CA ILE A 55 -0.75 -2.28 -7.75
C ILE A 55 -0.25 -3.27 -6.71
N GLY A 56 -0.11 -4.53 -7.13
CA GLY A 56 0.34 -5.57 -6.24
C GLY A 56 0.70 -6.82 -6.99
N SER A 57 0.81 -7.92 -6.27
CA SER A 57 1.20 -9.20 -6.84
C SER A 57 0.19 -10.29 -6.44
N PRO A 58 -1.07 -10.15 -6.87
CA PRO A 58 -2.10 -11.11 -6.50
C PRO A 58 -1.79 -12.50 -7.09
N LEU A 59 -1.95 -13.54 -6.28
CA LEU A 59 -1.77 -14.93 -6.71
C LEU A 59 -0.42 -15.19 -7.40
N GLY A 60 0.64 -14.48 -7.00
CA GLY A 60 1.95 -14.61 -7.62
C GLY A 60 2.10 -13.95 -8.97
N LEU A 61 1.09 -13.23 -9.44
CA LEU A 61 1.14 -12.46 -10.70
C LEU A 61 1.72 -11.08 -10.41
N PHE A 62 3.02 -10.95 -10.57
CA PHE A 62 3.76 -9.74 -10.20
C PHE A 62 3.34 -8.53 -11.02
N ASN A 63 3.30 -7.37 -10.36
CA ASN A 63 3.00 -6.08 -10.98
C ASN A 63 1.62 -6.03 -11.64
N SER A 64 0.65 -6.65 -11.04
CA SER A 64 -0.74 -6.58 -11.50
C SER A 64 -1.37 -5.26 -11.10
N VAL A 65 -2.11 -4.67 -12.02
CA VAL A 65 -2.80 -3.39 -11.83
C VAL A 65 -4.30 -3.63 -11.90
N SER A 66 -5.03 -3.12 -10.93
CA SER A 66 -6.49 -3.16 -10.95
C SER A 66 -7.03 -1.79 -10.53
N ASP A 67 -8.25 -1.47 -10.96
CA ASP A 67 -8.90 -0.21 -10.61
C ASP A 67 -10.16 -0.45 -9.80
N GLY A 68 -10.58 0.59 -9.14
CA GLY A 68 -11.78 0.58 -8.31
C GLY A 68 -12.04 1.96 -7.76
N ILE A 69 -12.79 2.01 -6.66
CA ILE A 69 -13.13 3.26 -5.99
C ILE A 69 -12.86 3.15 -4.49
N ILE A 70 -12.74 4.30 -3.85
CA ILE A 70 -12.78 4.37 -2.39
C ILE A 70 -14.21 4.08 -1.96
N SER A 71 -14.39 3.05 -1.11
CA SER A 71 -15.70 2.69 -0.56
C SER A 71 -15.98 3.40 0.74
N GLY A 72 -14.95 3.69 1.52
CA GLY A 72 -15.13 4.33 2.82
C GLY A 72 -13.81 4.49 3.55
N PHE A 73 -13.92 5.12 4.70
CA PHE A 73 -12.80 5.35 5.60
C PHE A 73 -13.11 4.64 6.91
N ARG A 74 -12.16 3.88 7.43
CA ARG A 74 -12.33 3.06 8.63
C ARG A 74 -11.19 3.32 9.60
N THR A 75 -11.42 2.99 10.85
CA THR A 75 -10.36 2.95 11.87
C THR A 75 -10.41 1.58 12.52
N ILE A 76 -9.32 0.84 12.44
CA ILE A 76 -9.22 -0.51 12.98
C ILE A 76 -8.01 -0.55 13.91
N ASN A 77 -8.23 -0.89 15.17
CA ASN A 77 -7.18 -0.90 16.20
C ASN A 77 -6.42 0.44 16.25
N ASN A 78 -7.17 1.53 16.15
CA ASN A 78 -6.66 2.91 16.14
C ASN A 78 -5.82 3.26 14.91
N VAL A 79 -5.86 2.45 13.86
CA VAL A 79 -5.15 2.74 12.61
C VAL A 79 -6.16 3.16 11.55
N PRO A 80 -6.03 4.39 11.00
CA PRO A 80 -6.89 4.83 9.90
C PRO A 80 -6.64 3.99 8.64
N MET A 81 -7.74 3.57 8.02
CA MET A 81 -7.71 2.71 6.86
C MET A 81 -8.62 3.26 5.75
N ILE A 82 -8.24 3.01 4.52
CA ILE A 82 -9.06 3.27 3.35
C ILE A 82 -9.64 1.95 2.89
N GLN A 83 -10.97 1.88 2.80
CA GLN A 83 -11.66 0.74 2.18
C GLN A 83 -11.84 1.02 0.70
N TYR A 84 -11.55 0.04 -0.15
CA TYR A 84 -11.62 0.22 -1.59
C TYR A 84 -12.09 -1.05 -2.29
N THR A 85 -12.50 -0.92 -3.55
CA THR A 85 -13.12 -2.02 -4.31
C THR A 85 -12.19 -2.68 -5.31
N ALA A 86 -11.04 -2.08 -5.63
CA ALA A 86 -10.12 -2.70 -6.58
C ALA A 86 -9.77 -4.13 -6.13
N PRO A 87 -9.88 -5.13 -7.02
CA PRO A 87 -9.66 -6.52 -6.62
C PRO A 87 -8.27 -6.75 -6.07
N THR A 88 -8.22 -7.46 -4.96
CA THR A 88 -6.97 -7.91 -4.33
C THR A 88 -7.13 -9.37 -3.90
N SER A 89 -6.02 -10.02 -3.62
CA SER A 89 -6.01 -11.40 -3.14
C SER A 89 -4.79 -11.62 -2.26
N HIS A 90 -4.61 -12.86 -1.79
CA HIS A 90 -3.41 -13.23 -1.06
C HIS A 90 -2.17 -12.88 -1.89
N GLY A 91 -1.18 -12.27 -1.26
CA GLY A 91 0.02 -11.78 -1.92
C GLY A 91 -0.04 -10.33 -2.32
N SER A 92 -1.21 -9.68 -2.22
CA SER A 92 -1.35 -8.24 -2.52
C SER A 92 -1.00 -7.35 -1.34
N SER A 93 -0.86 -7.86 -0.14
CA SER A 93 -0.48 -7.07 1.03
C SER A 93 0.85 -6.37 0.80
N GLY A 94 0.92 -5.09 1.14
CA GLY A 94 2.08 -4.25 0.89
C GLY A 94 2.06 -3.58 -0.47
N GLY A 95 1.11 -3.92 -1.34
CA GLY A 95 0.95 -3.26 -2.63
C GLY A 95 0.45 -1.83 -2.48
N ALA A 96 0.66 -1.04 -3.52
CA ALA A 96 0.35 0.38 -3.50
C ALA A 96 -1.10 0.64 -3.90
N LEU A 97 -1.77 1.52 -3.16
CA LEU A 97 -3.04 2.11 -3.57
C LEU A 97 -2.76 3.55 -4.00
N LEU A 98 -3.08 3.87 -5.25
CA LEU A 98 -2.75 5.15 -5.86
C LEU A 98 -4.02 5.92 -6.21
N ASP A 99 -3.92 7.26 -6.21
CA ASP A 99 -4.94 8.08 -6.83
C ASP A 99 -4.71 8.14 -8.35
N MET A 100 -5.56 8.87 -9.07
CA MET A 100 -5.47 8.96 -10.52
C MET A 100 -4.32 9.82 -11.02
N TYR A 101 -3.60 10.48 -10.10
CA TYR A 101 -2.37 11.21 -10.40
C TYR A 101 -1.11 10.40 -10.10
N GLY A 102 -1.26 9.13 -9.72
CA GLY A 102 -0.15 8.25 -9.38
C GLY A 102 0.47 8.49 -8.01
N ARG A 103 -0.23 9.20 -7.13
CA ARG A 103 0.25 9.46 -5.77
C ARG A 103 -0.18 8.33 -4.84
N LEU A 104 0.72 7.92 -3.96
CA LEU A 104 0.45 6.85 -2.99
C LEU A 104 -0.50 7.36 -1.91
N ILE A 105 -1.69 6.80 -1.83
CA ILE A 105 -2.68 7.15 -0.80
C ILE A 105 -2.80 6.08 0.28
N GLY A 106 -2.30 4.87 0.03
CA GLY A 106 -2.34 3.80 1.01
C GLY A 106 -1.50 2.61 0.61
N LEU A 107 -1.28 1.73 1.57
CA LEU A 107 -0.63 0.43 1.35
C LEU A 107 -1.60 -0.67 1.75
N SER A 108 -1.83 -1.61 0.84
CA SER A 108 -2.73 -2.73 1.09
C SER A 108 -2.29 -3.53 2.30
N THR A 109 -3.22 -3.81 3.18
CA THR A 109 -2.96 -4.63 4.35
C THR A 109 -3.76 -5.93 4.24
N ALA A 110 -3.34 -6.96 4.98
CA ALA A 110 -4.10 -8.19 5.11
C ALA A 110 -5.42 -7.84 5.78
N GLY A 111 -6.46 -7.71 4.98
CA GLY A 111 -7.76 -7.27 5.44
C GLY A 111 -8.41 -8.25 6.40
N ILE A 112 -9.51 -7.81 6.98
CA ILE A 112 -10.38 -8.69 7.74
C ILE A 112 -10.95 -9.71 6.76
N ASP A 113 -10.63 -10.97 6.99
CA ASP A 113 -11.10 -12.09 6.16
C ASP A 113 -12.58 -12.37 6.43
N SER A 114 -13.43 -11.36 6.30
CA SER A 114 -14.81 -11.46 6.73
C SER A 114 -15.82 -11.14 5.66
N GLY A 115 -15.40 -10.98 4.41
CA GLY A 115 -16.37 -10.66 3.39
C GLY A 115 -15.78 -10.56 2.01
N GLN A 116 -16.62 -10.69 1.03
CA GLN A 116 -16.26 -10.52 -0.36
C GLN A 116 -16.08 -9.03 -0.65
N ASN A 117 -15.00 -8.68 -1.33
CA ASN A 117 -14.75 -7.34 -1.85
C ASN A 117 -14.52 -6.27 -0.77
N ILE A 118 -14.06 -6.66 0.42
CA ILE A 118 -13.63 -5.71 1.43
C ILE A 118 -12.11 -5.68 1.44
N ASN A 119 -11.55 -4.65 0.83
CA ASN A 119 -10.12 -4.45 0.78
C ASN A 119 -9.77 -3.21 1.59
N LEU A 120 -8.71 -3.31 2.37
CA LEU A 120 -8.27 -2.25 3.27
C LEU A 120 -6.83 -1.87 2.95
N ALA A 121 -6.54 -0.59 3.06
CA ALA A 121 -5.19 -0.05 2.95
C ALA A 121 -4.92 0.87 4.13
N VAL A 122 -3.73 0.77 4.70
CA VAL A 122 -3.26 1.73 5.70
C VAL A 122 -3.14 3.08 5.01
N ASP A 123 -3.71 4.14 5.60
CA ASP A 123 -3.83 5.41 4.91
C ASP A 123 -2.51 6.20 4.86
N PHE A 124 -2.47 7.20 3.99
CA PHE A 124 -1.27 8.01 3.75
C PHE A 124 -0.79 8.75 5.00
N LYS A 125 -1.70 9.15 5.89
CA LYS A 125 -1.31 9.86 7.12
C LYS A 125 -0.47 8.98 8.02
N THR A 126 -0.88 7.72 8.16
CA THR A 126 -0.15 6.74 8.94
C THR A 126 1.20 6.44 8.29
N ILE A 127 1.23 6.31 6.97
CA ILE A 127 2.47 6.08 6.23
C ILE A 127 3.44 7.25 6.41
N LEU A 128 2.97 8.48 6.29
CA LEU A 128 3.80 9.67 6.48
C LEU A 128 4.38 9.73 7.89
N MET A 129 3.56 9.45 8.89
CA MET A 129 4.00 9.43 10.28
C MET A 129 5.03 8.33 10.52
N PHE A 130 4.77 7.13 9.99
CA PHE A 130 5.64 5.97 10.19
C PHE A 130 7.01 6.15 9.53
N THR A 131 7.04 6.79 8.37
CA THR A 131 8.26 6.98 7.59
C THR A 131 9.02 8.25 7.93
N LYS A 132 8.52 9.04 8.87
CA LYS A 132 9.18 10.28 9.29
C LYS A 132 10.60 10.01 9.75
N GLY A 133 11.57 10.76 9.21
CA GLY A 133 12.98 10.56 9.48
C GLY A 133 13.69 9.60 8.51
N PHE A 134 12.95 8.81 7.74
CA PHE A 134 13.49 7.90 6.72
C PHE A 134 13.28 8.44 5.30
N ILE A 135 12.28 9.27 5.11
CA ILE A 135 11.93 9.88 3.82
C ILE A 135 12.06 11.39 3.95
N LYS A 136 12.65 12.01 2.94
CA LYS A 136 12.79 13.47 2.86
C LYS A 136 11.53 14.14 2.32
#